data_196968812a1bcab7c6e29287a1040a91
#
_entry.id   196968812a1bcab7c6e29287a1040a91
#
_cell.length_a   1.000
_cell.length_b   1.000
_cell.length_c   1.000
_cell.angle_alpha   90.00
_cell.angle_beta   90.00
_cell.angle_gamma   90.00
#
_symmetry.space_group_name_H-M   'P 1'
#
loop_
_entity.id
_entity.type
_entity.pdbx_description
1 polymer ?
#
loop_
_entity_poly.entity_id
_entity_poly.type
_entity_poly.pdbx_seq_one_letter_code
_entity_poly.pdbx_strand_id
1 'polypeptide(L)'
;MSERNFYIDYSRCIGCQSCVQACTECDTHRGVSMIHLETIERRDSVQTAPQVCMHCEDPICARVCPADAIKKTPDGVVQSSLKPRCIGCSNCVLSCPFGVPKYQAEIDQMMKCDMCYDRTSIGKKPMCATVCPFGRTHFCNRRRDTTDATRHRY
;
A
#
# COMPACT_ATOMS: atom_id res chain seq x y z
N MET A 1 -18.01 11.06 4.20
CA MET A 1 -17.19 10.29 3.25
C MET A 1 -16.43 9.26 4.07
N SER A 2 -16.39 8.01 3.66
CA SER A 2 -15.74 6.94 4.42
C SER A 2 -14.24 6.92 4.07
N GLU A 3 -13.39 7.19 5.05
CA GLU A 3 -11.94 7.03 4.87
C GLU A 3 -11.60 5.54 4.75
N ARG A 4 -10.78 5.22 3.75
CA ARG A 4 -10.27 3.87 3.53
C ARG A 4 -8.96 3.70 4.27
N ASN A 5 -8.86 2.65 5.04
CA ASN A 5 -7.66 2.29 5.79
C ASN A 5 -7.21 0.88 5.45
N PHE A 6 -5.92 0.67 5.57
CA PHE A 6 -5.27 -0.62 5.35
C PHE A 6 -4.65 -1.07 6.68
N TYR A 7 -5.06 -2.22 7.15
CA TYR A 7 -4.54 -2.81 8.39
C TYR A 7 -3.81 -4.11 8.07
N ILE A 8 -2.64 -4.30 8.67
CA ILE A 8 -1.83 -5.51 8.52
C ILE A 8 -1.50 -6.07 9.89
N ASP A 9 -1.90 -7.31 10.13
CA ASP A 9 -1.50 -8.04 11.33
C ASP A 9 -0.20 -8.81 11.05
N TYR A 10 0.92 -8.22 11.45
CA TYR A 10 2.24 -8.80 11.25
C TYR A 10 2.47 -10.08 12.06
N SER A 11 1.81 -10.23 13.23
CA SER A 11 2.02 -11.38 14.10
C SER A 11 1.61 -12.71 13.45
N ARG A 12 0.73 -12.63 12.49
CA ARG A 12 0.17 -13.77 11.78
C ARG A 12 0.74 -13.96 10.37
N CYS A 13 1.68 -13.15 9.92
CA CYS A 13 2.28 -13.26 8.60
C CYS A 13 3.22 -14.47 8.53
N ILE A 14 3.01 -15.34 7.55
CA ILE A 14 3.82 -16.55 7.32
C ILE A 14 4.80 -16.42 6.14
N GLY A 15 4.91 -15.23 5.55
CA GLY A 15 5.83 -15.01 4.44
C GLY A 15 5.45 -15.67 3.12
N CYS A 16 4.20 -16.07 2.91
CA CYS A 16 3.77 -16.82 1.73
C CYS A 16 3.84 -16.05 0.40
N GLN A 17 4.10 -14.75 0.42
CA GLN A 17 4.23 -13.86 -0.75
C GLN A 17 3.00 -13.74 -1.66
N SER A 18 1.86 -14.37 -1.33
CA SER A 18 0.64 -14.29 -2.15
C SER A 18 0.19 -12.83 -2.38
N CYS A 19 0.35 -11.96 -1.37
CA CYS A 19 0.03 -10.53 -1.49
C CYS A 19 0.97 -9.81 -2.47
N VAL A 20 2.25 -10.21 -2.54
CA VAL A 20 3.25 -9.67 -3.47
C VAL A 20 2.86 -10.05 -4.90
N GLN A 21 2.59 -11.34 -5.15
CA GLN A 21 2.17 -11.83 -6.46
C GLN A 21 0.84 -11.21 -6.91
N ALA A 22 -0.16 -11.17 -6.03
CA ALA A 22 -1.43 -10.52 -6.37
C ALA A 22 -1.28 -9.03 -6.68
N CYS A 23 -0.30 -8.36 -6.09
CA CYS A 23 -0.02 -6.96 -6.38
C CYS A 23 0.54 -6.76 -7.79
N THR A 24 1.31 -7.71 -8.34
CA THR A 24 1.81 -7.65 -9.73
C THR A 24 0.67 -7.77 -10.75
N GLU A 25 -0.38 -8.51 -10.40
CA GLU A 25 -1.56 -8.71 -11.26
C GLU A 25 -2.53 -7.52 -11.24
N CYS A 26 -2.27 -6.51 -10.42
CA CYS A 26 -3.12 -5.31 -10.38
C CYS A 26 -2.85 -4.43 -11.61
N ASP A 27 -3.90 -4.11 -12.37
CA ASP A 27 -3.82 -3.34 -13.62
C ASP A 27 -3.11 -1.99 -13.45
N THR A 28 -3.28 -1.36 -12.28
CA THR A 28 -2.64 -0.08 -11.96
C THR A 28 -1.14 -0.19 -11.74
N HIS A 29 -0.61 -1.38 -11.42
CA HIS A 29 0.80 -1.60 -11.07
C HIS A 29 1.66 -2.13 -12.23
N ARG A 30 1.04 -2.49 -13.35
CA ARG A 30 1.73 -2.87 -14.60
C ARG A 30 2.79 -3.96 -14.44
N GLY A 31 2.46 -5.02 -13.67
CA GLY A 31 3.36 -6.15 -13.46
C GLY A 31 4.44 -5.95 -12.40
N VAL A 32 4.43 -4.82 -11.67
CA VAL A 32 5.39 -4.53 -10.60
C VAL A 32 4.68 -4.54 -9.25
N SER A 33 5.18 -5.33 -8.30
CA SER A 33 4.62 -5.31 -6.94
C SER A 33 4.99 -4.04 -6.19
N MET A 34 3.98 -3.42 -5.59
CA MET A 34 4.13 -2.28 -4.66
C MET A 34 4.24 -2.74 -3.21
N ILE A 35 4.31 -4.04 -2.99
CA ILE A 35 4.49 -4.68 -1.69
C ILE A 35 5.85 -5.37 -1.69
N HIS A 36 6.63 -5.19 -0.63
CA HIS A 36 7.78 -6.04 -0.35
C HIS A 36 7.55 -6.79 0.94
N LEU A 37 8.12 -7.96 1.01
CA LEU A 37 8.18 -8.73 2.23
C LEU A 37 9.54 -8.52 2.88
N GLU A 38 9.53 -7.97 4.09
CA GLU A 38 10.72 -7.84 4.92
C GLU A 38 10.80 -9.00 5.90
N THR A 39 12.02 -9.47 6.15
CA THR A 39 12.30 -10.48 7.16
C THR A 39 12.90 -9.80 8.37
N ILE A 40 12.23 -9.92 9.50
CA ILE A 40 12.67 -9.37 10.78
C ILE A 40 13.25 -10.53 11.59
N GLU A 41 14.56 -10.58 11.70
CA GLU A 41 15.25 -11.57 12.52
C GLU A 41 15.19 -11.17 13.99
N ARG A 42 14.67 -12.05 14.82
CA ARG A 42 14.70 -11.97 16.27
C ARG A 42 15.49 -13.14 16.82
N ARG A 43 15.99 -13.03 18.08
CA ARG A 43 16.79 -14.10 18.69
C ARG A 43 16.15 -15.48 18.61
N ASP A 44 14.84 -15.55 18.77
CA ASP A 44 14.13 -16.83 18.91
C ASP A 44 13.13 -17.10 17.76
N SER A 45 12.99 -16.17 16.80
CA SER A 45 12.03 -16.31 15.71
C SER A 45 12.37 -15.45 14.52
N VAL A 46 11.97 -15.91 13.35
CA VAL A 46 11.96 -15.12 12.11
C VAL A 46 10.54 -14.66 11.85
N GLN A 47 10.33 -13.36 11.80
CA GLN A 47 9.03 -12.77 11.49
C GLN A 47 9.09 -12.11 10.12
N THR A 48 8.08 -12.31 9.32
CA THR A 48 7.93 -11.61 8.03
C THR A 48 6.90 -10.50 8.14
N ALA A 49 7.16 -9.39 7.46
CA ALA A 49 6.29 -8.23 7.46
C ALA A 49 6.11 -7.66 6.05
N PRO A 50 4.90 -7.62 5.49
CA PRO A 50 4.68 -6.95 4.23
C PRO A 50 4.75 -5.43 4.42
N GLN A 51 5.67 -4.79 3.71
CA GLN A 51 5.80 -3.34 3.65
C GLN A 51 4.95 -2.80 2.51
N VAL A 52 4.05 -1.89 2.84
CA VAL A 52 3.10 -1.30 1.90
C VAL A 52 2.87 0.18 2.26
N CYS A 53 2.33 0.96 1.33
CA CYS A 53 2.01 2.36 1.59
C CYS A 53 1.00 2.51 2.73
N MET A 54 1.30 3.38 3.70
CA MET A 54 0.44 3.64 4.85
C MET A 54 -0.69 4.64 4.54
N HIS A 55 -0.74 5.20 3.33
CA HIS A 55 -1.75 6.21 2.92
C HIS A 55 -1.93 7.30 3.98
N CYS A 56 -0.80 7.91 4.38
CA CYS A 56 -0.72 8.88 5.48
C CYS A 56 -1.82 9.95 5.43
N GLU A 57 -2.25 10.41 6.60
CA GLU A 57 -3.20 11.50 6.72
C GLU A 57 -2.63 12.80 6.12
N ASP A 58 -1.37 13.12 6.45
CA ASP A 58 -0.56 14.16 5.80
C ASP A 58 0.57 13.50 4.98
N PRO A 59 0.34 13.22 3.67
CA PRO A 59 1.30 12.48 2.86
C PRO A 59 2.47 13.35 2.43
N ILE A 60 3.60 13.22 3.10
CA ILE A 60 4.83 13.97 2.77
C ILE A 60 5.26 13.79 1.31
N CYS A 61 5.05 12.61 0.73
CA CYS A 61 5.37 12.33 -0.66
C CYS A 61 4.57 13.22 -1.64
N ALA A 62 3.34 13.59 -1.30
CA ALA A 62 2.56 14.54 -2.09
C ALA A 62 3.04 15.98 -1.88
N ARG A 63 3.38 16.34 -0.64
CA ARG A 63 3.85 17.70 -0.29
C ARG A 63 5.18 18.07 -0.94
N VAL A 64 6.10 17.13 -1.04
CA VAL A 64 7.43 17.38 -1.63
C VAL A 64 7.45 17.23 -3.14
N CYS A 65 6.34 16.91 -3.77
CA CYS A 65 6.27 16.71 -5.22
C CYS A 65 6.19 18.07 -5.96
N PRO A 66 7.26 18.53 -6.63
CA PRO A 66 7.24 19.83 -7.30
C PRO A 66 6.30 19.86 -8.51
N ALA A 67 6.02 18.71 -9.10
CA ALA A 67 5.15 18.56 -10.26
C ALA A 67 3.68 18.28 -9.86
N ASP A 68 3.36 18.26 -8.56
CA ASP A 68 2.02 17.96 -8.05
C ASP A 68 1.43 16.67 -8.68
N ALA A 69 2.29 15.65 -8.86
CA ALA A 69 1.92 14.39 -9.51
C ALA A 69 1.27 13.39 -8.58
N ILE A 70 1.40 13.56 -7.25
CA ILE A 70 0.82 12.67 -6.25
C ILE A 70 -0.37 13.38 -5.60
N LYS A 71 -1.53 12.74 -5.63
CA LYS A 71 -2.77 13.28 -5.07
C LYS A 71 -3.33 12.37 -3.98
N LYS A 72 -3.96 12.97 -2.99
CA LYS A 72 -4.80 12.27 -2.03
C LYS A 72 -6.26 12.42 -2.44
N THR A 73 -6.96 11.29 -2.53
CA THR A 73 -8.38 11.27 -2.87
C THR A 73 -9.24 11.66 -1.66
N PRO A 74 -10.49 12.10 -1.88
CA PRO A 74 -11.40 12.45 -0.77
C PRO A 74 -11.71 11.30 0.18
N ASP A 75 -11.54 10.05 -0.26
CA ASP A 75 -11.71 8.84 0.54
C ASP A 75 -10.39 8.35 1.19
N GLY A 76 -9.35 9.22 1.21
CA GLY A 76 -8.13 9.02 1.98
C GLY A 76 -7.02 8.28 1.26
N VAL A 77 -7.22 7.82 0.03
CA VAL A 77 -6.20 7.09 -0.72
C VAL A 77 -5.18 8.06 -1.32
N VAL A 78 -3.90 7.85 -1.01
CA VAL A 78 -2.81 8.56 -1.66
C VAL A 78 -2.45 7.81 -2.94
N GLN A 79 -2.74 8.38 -4.08
CA GLN A 79 -2.53 7.76 -5.39
C GLN A 79 -1.05 7.69 -5.76
N SER A 80 -0.71 6.80 -6.68
CA SER A 80 0.59 6.77 -7.35
C SER A 80 0.78 8.02 -8.20
N SER A 81 2.01 8.27 -8.65
CA SER A 81 2.25 9.46 -9.48
C SER A 81 1.47 9.37 -10.80
N LEU A 82 0.95 10.51 -11.24
CA LEU A 82 0.22 10.62 -12.48
C LEU A 82 1.16 10.95 -13.64
N LYS A 83 1.15 10.16 -14.70
CA LYS A 83 1.69 10.58 -15.99
C LYS A 83 0.66 11.49 -16.70
N PRO A 84 1.08 12.54 -17.36
CA PRO A 84 2.45 12.97 -17.66
C PRO A 84 3.10 13.92 -16.63
N ARG A 85 2.56 14.07 -15.45
CA ARG A 85 3.04 15.05 -14.47
C ARG A 85 4.35 14.66 -13.78
N CYS A 86 4.60 13.36 -13.59
CA CYS A 86 5.81 12.90 -12.92
C CYS A 86 7.05 13.24 -13.73
N ILE A 87 8.01 13.93 -13.10
CA ILE A 87 9.29 14.35 -13.69
C ILE A 87 10.48 13.50 -13.23
N GLY A 88 10.24 12.39 -12.51
CA GLY A 88 11.29 11.48 -12.08
C GLY A 88 12.26 12.02 -11.02
N CYS A 89 11.95 13.12 -10.33
CA CYS A 89 12.88 13.81 -9.42
C CYS A 89 13.22 13.03 -8.13
N SER A 90 12.54 11.93 -7.85
CA SER A 90 12.73 11.05 -6.69
C SER A 90 12.55 11.67 -5.29
N ASN A 91 12.10 12.92 -5.16
CA ASN A 91 11.90 13.58 -3.87
C ASN A 91 10.93 12.79 -2.97
N CYS A 92 9.87 12.23 -3.53
CA CYS A 92 8.91 11.41 -2.81
C CYS A 92 9.49 10.08 -2.31
N VAL A 93 10.47 9.51 -3.02
CA VAL A 93 11.21 8.30 -2.62
C VAL A 93 12.06 8.61 -1.39
N LEU A 94 12.84 9.69 -1.46
CA LEU A 94 13.75 10.10 -0.40
C LEU A 94 13.03 10.58 0.87
N SER A 95 11.85 11.16 0.72
CA SER A 95 11.10 11.74 1.84
C SER A 95 10.21 10.74 2.57
N CYS A 96 9.99 9.55 2.00
CA CYS A 96 9.11 8.57 2.64
C CYS A 96 9.82 7.87 3.80
N PRO A 97 9.34 7.98 5.06
CA PRO A 97 9.98 7.34 6.20
C PRO A 97 9.87 5.81 6.17
N PHE A 98 8.99 5.26 5.33
CA PHE A 98 8.74 3.82 5.17
C PHE A 98 9.42 3.24 3.93
N GLY A 99 10.12 4.05 3.11
CA GLY A 99 10.81 3.58 1.91
C GLY A 99 9.90 2.96 0.83
N VAL A 100 8.61 3.28 0.83
CA VAL A 100 7.62 2.60 -0.02
C VAL A 100 7.61 3.04 -1.48
N PRO A 101 7.69 4.33 -1.83
CA PRO A 101 7.68 4.76 -3.21
C PRO A 101 8.91 4.24 -3.96
N LYS A 102 8.70 3.72 -5.18
CA LYS A 102 9.74 3.21 -6.05
C LYS A 102 9.74 3.93 -7.38
N TYR A 103 10.91 4.29 -7.86
CA TYR A 103 11.07 4.78 -9.21
C TYR A 103 11.17 3.61 -10.19
N GLN A 104 10.37 3.64 -11.23
CA GLN A 104 10.35 2.66 -12.30
C GLN A 104 10.99 3.29 -13.55
N ALA A 105 12.24 2.92 -13.83
CA ALA A 105 13.03 3.49 -14.93
C ALA A 105 12.41 3.20 -16.31
N GLU A 106 11.79 2.02 -16.47
CA GLU A 106 11.19 1.59 -17.73
C GLU A 106 10.05 2.50 -18.21
N ILE A 107 9.31 3.07 -17.28
CA ILE A 107 8.18 3.98 -17.56
C ILE A 107 8.45 5.41 -17.10
N ASP A 108 9.67 5.68 -16.61
CA ASP A 108 10.09 6.98 -16.10
C ASP A 108 9.06 7.60 -15.13
N GLN A 109 8.67 6.81 -14.14
CA GLN A 109 7.61 7.19 -13.22
C GLN A 109 7.83 6.63 -11.82
N MET A 110 7.50 7.42 -10.79
CA MET A 110 7.41 6.92 -9.42
C MET A 110 6.09 6.17 -9.23
N MET A 111 6.18 4.98 -8.66
CA MET A 111 5.02 4.15 -8.33
C MET A 111 5.00 3.80 -6.84
N LYS A 112 3.81 3.59 -6.31
CA LYS A 112 3.55 3.08 -4.96
C LYS A 112 2.16 2.46 -4.91
N CYS A 113 1.85 1.75 -3.83
CA CYS A 113 0.51 1.24 -3.60
C CYS A 113 -0.53 2.35 -3.65
N ASP A 114 -1.59 2.15 -4.42
CA ASP A 114 -2.78 3.01 -4.56
C ASP A 114 -4.05 2.33 -4.03
N MET A 115 -3.89 1.26 -3.22
CA MET A 115 -4.98 0.39 -2.72
C MET A 115 -5.76 -0.31 -3.84
N CYS A 116 -5.17 -0.52 -5.03
CA CYS A 116 -5.91 -0.97 -6.23
C CYS A 116 -7.16 -0.10 -6.42
N TYR A 117 -6.96 1.21 -6.60
CA TYR A 117 -8.05 2.20 -6.57
C TYR A 117 -9.15 1.94 -7.61
N ASP A 118 -8.81 1.37 -8.76
CA ASP A 118 -9.73 0.88 -9.77
C ASP A 118 -10.77 -0.10 -9.19
N ARG A 119 -10.33 -0.98 -8.30
CA ARG A 119 -11.18 -1.98 -7.64
C ARG A 119 -11.90 -1.42 -6.42
N THR A 120 -11.17 -0.71 -5.58
CA THR A 120 -11.70 -0.22 -4.30
C THR A 120 -12.69 0.92 -4.48
N SER A 121 -12.59 1.71 -5.54
CA SER A 121 -13.58 2.74 -5.90
C SER A 121 -14.98 2.17 -6.16
N ILE A 122 -15.06 0.95 -6.69
CA ILE A 122 -16.33 0.23 -6.95
C ILE A 122 -16.72 -0.72 -5.82
N GLY A 123 -16.09 -0.59 -4.63
CA GLY A 123 -16.44 -1.36 -3.43
C GLY A 123 -15.81 -2.75 -3.32
N LYS A 124 -14.90 -3.14 -4.23
CA LYS A 124 -14.15 -4.40 -4.14
C LYS A 124 -12.95 -4.26 -3.21
N LYS A 125 -12.49 -5.38 -2.64
CA LYS A 125 -11.25 -5.41 -1.84
C LYS A 125 -10.02 -5.30 -2.75
N PRO A 126 -8.88 -4.73 -2.25
CA PRO A 126 -7.61 -4.80 -2.95
C PRO A 126 -7.18 -6.24 -3.21
N MET A 127 -6.40 -6.48 -4.28
CA MET A 127 -5.96 -7.82 -4.66
C MET A 127 -5.26 -8.55 -3.51
N CYS A 128 -4.31 -7.89 -2.85
CA CYS A 128 -3.55 -8.44 -1.73
C CYS A 128 -4.44 -8.86 -0.54
N ALA A 129 -5.50 -8.11 -0.26
CA ALA A 129 -6.45 -8.45 0.80
C ALA A 129 -7.38 -9.61 0.41
N THR A 130 -7.60 -9.82 -0.88
CA THR A 130 -8.45 -10.91 -1.38
C THR A 130 -7.75 -12.26 -1.31
N VAL A 131 -6.43 -12.30 -1.56
CA VAL A 131 -5.67 -13.55 -1.66
C VAL A 131 -4.99 -13.96 -0.36
N CYS A 132 -4.99 -13.12 0.67
CA CYS A 132 -4.34 -13.45 1.92
C CYS A 132 -5.05 -14.64 2.60
N PRO A 133 -4.39 -15.82 2.71
CA PRO A 133 -5.06 -17.05 3.16
C PRO A 133 -5.55 -16.99 4.60
N PHE A 134 -5.00 -16.05 5.38
CA PHE A 134 -5.34 -15.91 6.79
C PHE A 134 -6.12 -14.62 7.10
N GLY A 135 -6.58 -13.90 6.08
CA GLY A 135 -7.33 -12.65 6.24
C GLY A 135 -6.59 -11.55 6.99
N ARG A 136 -5.25 -11.49 6.87
CA ARG A 136 -4.37 -10.64 7.70
C ARG A 136 -4.16 -9.24 7.16
N THR A 137 -4.42 -9.07 5.87
CA THR A 137 -4.57 -7.78 5.24
C THR A 137 -6.04 -7.42 5.27
N HIS A 138 -6.41 -6.58 6.22
CA HIS A 138 -7.77 -6.07 6.31
C HIS A 138 -7.84 -4.71 5.62
N PHE A 139 -8.71 -4.64 4.64
CA PHE A 139 -9.15 -3.39 4.07
C PHE A 139 -10.43 -2.98 4.78
N CYS A 140 -10.36 -1.95 5.61
CA CYS A 140 -11.53 -1.47 6.34
C CYS A 140 -11.94 -0.06 5.88
N ASN A 141 -13.24 0.13 5.95
CA ASN A 141 -13.86 1.43 5.83
C ASN A 141 -14.07 1.96 7.25
N ARG A 142 -13.37 3.02 7.65
CA ARG A 142 -13.24 3.51 9.04
C ARG A 142 -14.56 3.66 9.82
N ARG A 143 -15.71 3.66 9.15
CA ARG A 143 -17.01 3.82 9.82
C ARG A 143 -17.75 2.51 10.13
N ARG A 144 -17.31 1.36 9.61
CA ARG A 144 -18.07 0.09 9.80
C ARG A 144 -17.33 -0.99 10.60
N ASP A 145 -16.01 -0.94 10.72
CA ASP A 145 -15.25 -2.10 11.20
C ASP A 145 -14.43 -1.86 12.47
N THR A 146 -14.72 -0.82 13.26
CA THR A 146 -14.08 -0.64 14.58
C THR A 146 -14.44 -1.75 15.57
N THR A 147 -15.50 -2.50 15.31
CA THR A 147 -15.91 -3.65 16.11
C THR A 147 -15.17 -4.93 15.74
N ASP A 148 -14.62 -5.05 14.54
CA ASP A 148 -13.91 -6.26 14.08
C ASP A 148 -12.42 -6.24 14.42
N ALA A 149 -11.80 -5.05 14.50
CA ALA A 149 -10.40 -4.90 14.93
C ALA A 149 -10.15 -5.32 16.40
N THR A 150 -11.18 -5.36 17.22
CA THR A 150 -11.10 -5.82 18.61
C THR A 150 -11.32 -7.32 18.79
N ARG A 151 -11.83 -8.02 17.78
CA ARG A 151 -12.10 -9.47 17.86
C ARG A 151 -10.88 -10.37 17.62
N HIS A 152 -9.75 -9.84 17.19
CA HIS A 152 -8.56 -10.64 16.88
C HIS A 152 -7.33 -10.28 17.74
N ARG A 153 -7.56 -9.86 18.98
CA ARG A 153 -6.52 -9.81 20.01
C ARG A 153 -6.50 -11.14 20.78
N TYR A 154 -5.96 -12.19 20.16
CA TYR A 154 -5.43 -13.36 20.86
C TYR A 154 -4.37 -14.02 20.00
#